data_bfe699b64d904173779631884f28d729
#
_entry.id   bfe699b64d904173779631884f28d729
#
_cell.length_a   1.000
_cell.length_b   1.000
_cell.length_c   1.000
_cell.angle_alpha   90.00
_cell.angle_beta   90.00
_cell.angle_gamma   90.00
#
_symmetry.space_group_name_H-M   'P 1'
#
loop_
_entity.id
_entity.type
_entity.pdbx_description
1 polymer ?
#
loop_
_entity_poly.entity_id
_entity_poly.type
_entity_poly.pdbx_seq_one_letter_code
_entity_poly.pdbx_strand_id
1 'polypeptide(L)' 'MTDFSYLSDDQLAGRIAILRDNIRQLTEQAAALSGAANEERTAERIPVQNDELESLLKEQDRRNRK' A
#
# COMPACT_ATOMS: atom_id res chain seq x y z
N MET A 1 -5.79 13.75 5.00
CA MET A 1 -4.47 13.52 4.40
C MET A 1 -3.54 12.94 5.47
N THR A 2 -2.92 11.81 5.21
CA THR A 2 -2.09 11.14 6.20
C THR A 2 -0.66 11.66 6.10
N ASP A 3 -0.12 12.13 7.24
CA ASP A 3 1.24 12.62 7.30
C ASP A 3 2.12 11.56 7.95
N PHE A 4 3.13 11.12 7.23
CA PHE A 4 4.06 10.10 7.70
C PHE A 4 5.42 10.67 8.12
N SER A 5 5.51 11.97 8.29
CA SER A 5 6.77 12.62 8.65
C SER A 5 7.29 12.20 10.02
N TYR A 6 6.43 11.67 10.88
CA TYR A 6 6.80 11.19 12.20
C TYR A 6 7.54 9.85 12.20
N LEU A 7 7.50 9.13 11.08
CA LEU A 7 8.14 7.82 10.98
C LEU A 7 9.64 7.97 10.76
N SER A 8 10.42 7.10 11.39
CA SER A 8 11.85 6.99 11.06
C SER A 8 12.02 6.41 9.67
N ASP A 9 13.22 6.52 9.10
CA ASP A 9 13.49 5.97 7.77
C ASP A 9 13.27 4.46 7.75
N ASP A 10 13.70 3.76 8.79
CA ASP A 10 13.49 2.31 8.90
C ASP A 10 12.01 1.95 9.00
N GLN A 11 11.26 2.71 9.80
CA GLN A 11 9.82 2.48 9.93
C GLN A 11 9.09 2.76 8.62
N LEU A 12 9.49 3.80 7.93
CA LEU A 12 8.90 4.16 6.64
C LEU A 12 9.14 3.05 5.61
N ALA A 13 10.38 2.59 5.51
CA ALA A 13 10.73 1.51 4.58
C ALA A 13 9.98 0.22 4.92
N GLY A 14 9.86 -0.10 6.21
CA GLY A 14 9.12 -1.26 6.67
C GLY A 14 7.65 -1.20 6.30
N ARG A 15 7.01 -0.05 6.48
CA ARG A 15 5.62 0.13 6.10
C ARG A 15 5.40 -0.01 4.61
N ILE A 16 6.28 0.56 3.82
CA ILE A 16 6.22 0.44 2.37
C ILE A 16 6.29 -1.03 1.95
N ALA A 17 7.23 -1.78 2.53
CA ALA A 17 7.38 -3.19 2.22
C ALA A 17 6.14 -4.00 2.60
N ILE A 18 5.56 -3.72 3.77
CA ILE A 18 4.34 -4.40 4.23
C ILE A 18 3.17 -4.12 3.29
N LEU A 19 2.97 -2.86 2.93
CA LEU A 19 1.87 -2.48 2.04
C LEU A 19 2.03 -3.06 0.64
N ARG A 20 3.24 -3.07 0.12
CA ARG A 20 3.51 -3.69 -1.18
C ARG A 20 3.18 -5.17 -1.16
N ASP A 21 3.57 -5.86 -0.10
CA ASP A 21 3.28 -7.27 0.04
C ASP A 21 1.77 -7.52 0.15
N ASN A 22 1.08 -6.72 0.96
CA ASN A 22 -0.37 -6.82 1.12
C ASN A 22 -1.10 -6.61 -0.21
N ILE A 23 -0.73 -5.58 -0.96
CA ILE A 23 -1.32 -5.28 -2.26
C ILE A 23 -1.08 -6.44 -3.22
N ARG A 24 0.12 -6.98 -3.23
CA ARG A 24 0.46 -8.13 -4.08
C ARG A 24 -0.40 -9.35 -3.73
N GLN A 25 -0.55 -9.65 -2.44
CA GLN A 25 -1.38 -10.77 -1.99
C GLN A 25 -2.84 -10.57 -2.37
N LEU A 26 -3.36 -9.36 -2.18
CA LEU A 26 -4.74 -9.06 -2.57
C LEU A 26 -4.94 -9.19 -4.07
N THR A 27 -3.98 -8.75 -4.86
CA THR A 27 -4.03 -8.86 -6.31
C THR A 27 -4.02 -10.34 -6.74
N GLU A 28 -3.15 -11.14 -6.11
CA GLU A 28 -3.08 -12.57 -6.40
C GLU A 28 -4.38 -13.28 -6.01
N GLN A 29 -4.96 -12.91 -4.87
CA GLN A 29 -6.24 -13.48 -4.43
C GLN A 29 -7.36 -13.12 -5.40
N ALA A 30 -7.39 -11.87 -5.84
CA ALA A 30 -8.41 -11.44 -6.80
C ALA A 30 -8.29 -12.21 -8.13
N ALA A 31 -7.07 -12.49 -8.57
CA ALA A 31 -6.83 -13.25 -9.79
C ALA A 31 -7.21 -14.74 -9.62
N ALA A 32 -7.03 -15.28 -8.42
CA ALA A 32 -7.33 -16.69 -8.13
C ALA A 32 -8.83 -16.93 -7.89
N LEU A 33 -9.54 -15.92 -7.37
CA LEU A 33 -10.95 -16.03 -7.04
C LEU A 33 -11.81 -15.51 -8.20
N SER A 34 -12.65 -16.37 -8.74
CA SER A 34 -13.56 -16.00 -9.81
C SER A 34 -14.96 -15.63 -9.32
N GLY A 35 -15.14 -15.51 -8.01
CA GLY A 35 -16.42 -15.16 -7.41
C GLY A 35 -16.62 -13.65 -7.30
N ALA A 36 -17.72 -13.14 -7.86
CA ALA A 36 -17.99 -11.71 -7.94
C ALA A 36 -18.02 -11.00 -6.57
N ALA A 37 -18.59 -11.64 -5.56
CA ALA A 37 -18.73 -11.05 -4.23
C ALA A 37 -17.36 -10.80 -3.56
N ASN A 38 -16.43 -11.72 -3.76
CA ASN A 38 -15.09 -11.56 -3.20
C ASN A 38 -14.28 -10.53 -3.96
N GLU A 39 -14.51 -10.40 -5.27
CA GLU A 39 -13.84 -9.41 -6.09
C GLU A 39 -14.16 -7.99 -5.65
N GLU A 40 -15.42 -7.71 -5.29
CA GLU A 40 -15.83 -6.39 -4.83
C GLU A 40 -15.08 -5.96 -3.57
N ARG A 41 -14.99 -6.84 -2.58
CA ARG A 41 -14.30 -6.53 -1.33
C ARG A 41 -12.80 -6.34 -1.54
N THR A 42 -12.21 -7.18 -2.35
CA THR A 42 -10.78 -7.07 -2.65
C THR A 42 -10.49 -5.79 -3.43
N ALA A 43 -11.34 -5.45 -4.38
CA ALA A 43 -11.19 -4.23 -5.17
C ALA A 43 -11.32 -2.98 -4.31
N GLU A 44 -12.14 -2.99 -3.26
CA GLU A 44 -12.25 -1.86 -2.34
C GLU A 44 -10.99 -1.65 -1.51
N ARG A 45 -10.35 -2.73 -1.10
CA ARG A 45 -9.14 -2.66 -0.27
C ARG A 45 -7.91 -2.20 -1.04
N ILE A 46 -7.78 -2.65 -2.28
CA ILE A 46 -6.60 -2.31 -3.10
C ILE A 46 -6.46 -0.81 -3.30
N PRO A 47 -7.50 -0.05 -3.68
CA PRO A 47 -7.36 1.40 -3.83
C PRO A 47 -6.95 2.12 -2.56
N VAL A 48 -7.50 1.72 -1.40
CA VAL A 48 -7.15 2.35 -0.12
C VAL A 48 -5.68 2.10 0.20
N GLN A 49 -5.20 0.87 0.03
CA GLN A 49 -3.81 0.54 0.30
C GLN A 49 -2.86 1.17 -0.71
N ASN A 50 -3.28 1.28 -1.96
CA ASN A 50 -2.49 1.98 -2.98
C ASN A 50 -2.32 3.45 -2.64
N ASP A 51 -3.37 4.11 -2.15
CA ASP A 51 -3.30 5.51 -1.74
C ASP A 51 -2.33 5.69 -0.58
N GLU A 52 -2.39 4.81 0.41
CA GLU A 52 -1.48 4.85 1.54
C GLU A 52 -0.04 4.59 1.10
N LEU A 53 0.17 3.60 0.26
CA LEU A 53 1.49 3.30 -0.28
C LEU A 53 2.05 4.49 -1.07
N GLU A 54 1.22 5.11 -1.90
CA GLU A 54 1.64 6.28 -2.66
C GLU A 54 2.07 7.41 -1.75
N SER A 55 1.33 7.66 -0.68
CA SER A 55 1.69 8.69 0.30
C SER A 55 3.03 8.38 0.98
N LEU A 56 3.25 7.11 1.32
CA LEU A 56 4.51 6.67 1.91
C LEU A 56 5.69 6.84 0.93
N LEU A 57 5.46 6.48 -0.32
CA LEU A 57 6.49 6.64 -1.36
C LEU A 57 6.83 8.10 -1.60
N LYS A 58 5.84 8.98 -1.55
CA LYS A 58 6.07 10.43 -1.66
C LYS A 58 6.91 10.94 -0.50
N GLU A 59 6.64 10.48 0.71
CA GLU A 59 7.43 10.86 1.88
C GLU A 59 8.87 10.37 1.74
N GLN A 60 9.06 9.13 1.29
CA GLN A 60 10.39 8.57 1.06
C GLN A 60 11.15 9.37 0.00
N ASP A 61 10.49 9.69 -1.10
CA ASP A 61 11.09 10.48 -2.17
C ASP A 61 11.50 11.86 -1.68
N ARG A 62 10.64 12.51 -0.89
CA ARG A 62 10.94 13.80 -0.30
C ARG A 62 12.20 13.76 0.56
N ARG A 63 12.34 12.69 1.35
CA ARG A 63 13.53 12.52 2.22
C ARG A 63 14.80 12.24 1.42
N ASN A 64 14.66 11.55 0.29
CA ASN A 64 15.80 11.22 -0.56
C ASN A 64 16.27 12.39 -1.42
N ARG A 65 15.43 13.39 -1.59
CA ARG A 65 15.81 14.62 -2.28
C ARG A 65 16.58 15.52 -1.34
N LYS A 66 17.75 15.94 -1.76
CA LYS A 66 18.55 16.89 -1.00
C LYS A 66 18.90 18.09 -1.88
#